data_4e13d477a03fd43eff3ddc54fb9db6e3
#
_entry.id   4e13d477a03fd43eff3ddc54fb9db6e3
#
_cell.length_a   1.000
_cell.length_b   1.000
_cell.length_c   1.000
_cell.angle_alpha   90.00
_cell.angle_beta   90.00
_cell.angle_gamma   90.00
#
_symmetry.space_group_name_H-M   'P 1'
#
loop_
_entity.id
_entity.type
_entity.pdbx_description
1 polymer ?
#
loop_
_entity_poly.entity_id
_entity_poly.type
_entity_poly.pdbx_seq_one_letter_code
_entity_poly.pdbx_strand_id
1 'polypeptide(L)'
;HVIMLTDVYFAEHTMIDPYTDAIQIVGRFRNGVSSITYISNTKKGLPQRSKEEIKGYLICSKEIYRTMKNFYDCATDRASRDAYRAALESLPFNRMLDRNGRENWFAIDNYMDEELMKNYFYDENSLYKAYDNCDSFIVYHAGYYCPLGDSERLKRENKSQSIKDKRKEIVRQLEMLG
;
A
#
# COMPACT_ATOMS: atom_id res chain seq x y z
N HIS A 1 4.19 1.57 -27.89
CA HIS A 1 3.05 1.91 -27.03
C HIS A 1 3.12 1.12 -25.73
N VAL A 2 2.95 1.77 -24.60
CA VAL A 2 2.94 1.16 -23.26
C VAL A 2 1.58 1.39 -22.64
N ILE A 3 1.02 0.37 -22.00
CA ILE A 3 -0.22 0.48 -21.23
C ILE A 3 0.13 0.20 -19.76
N MET A 4 -0.18 1.13 -18.89
CA MET A 4 -0.07 0.98 -17.44
C MET A 4 -1.48 0.87 -16.85
N LEU A 5 -1.66 -0.05 -15.93
CA LEU A 5 -2.95 -0.34 -15.30
C LEU A 5 -2.82 -0.30 -13.78
N THR A 6 -3.73 0.40 -13.12
CA THR A 6 -3.83 0.43 -11.66
C THR A 6 -5.27 0.21 -11.23
N ASP A 7 -5.47 -0.63 -10.22
CA ASP A 7 -6.76 -0.83 -9.58
C ASP A 7 -6.65 -0.64 -8.07
N VAL A 8 -6.90 0.58 -7.61
CA VAL A 8 -6.77 0.98 -6.19
C VAL A 8 -7.78 0.26 -5.28
N TYR A 9 -8.91 -0.24 -5.81
CA TYR A 9 -9.91 -0.93 -5.01
C TYR A 9 -9.54 -2.37 -4.68
N PHE A 10 -8.95 -3.08 -5.64
CA PHE A 10 -8.65 -4.51 -5.50
C PHE A 10 -7.18 -4.80 -5.24
N ALA A 11 -6.30 -3.88 -5.62
CA ALA A 11 -4.87 -4.09 -5.60
C ALA A 11 -4.12 -2.76 -5.38
N GLU A 12 -4.21 -2.19 -4.17
CA GLU A 12 -3.52 -0.92 -3.83
C GLU A 12 -2.02 -0.95 -4.17
N HIS A 13 -1.39 -2.12 -4.11
CA HIS A 13 0.01 -2.30 -4.49
C HIS A 13 0.29 -2.12 -5.99
N THR A 14 -0.73 -1.93 -6.83
CA THR A 14 -0.57 -1.63 -8.26
C THR A 14 -0.50 -0.13 -8.55
N MET A 15 -0.62 0.73 -7.52
CA MET A 15 -0.40 2.16 -7.68
C MET A 15 1.00 2.41 -8.26
N ILE A 16 1.08 3.29 -9.24
CA ILE A 16 2.31 3.61 -9.96
C ILE A 16 2.67 5.05 -9.66
N ASP A 17 3.79 5.26 -9.00
CA ASP A 17 4.30 6.59 -8.69
C ASP A 17 4.80 7.27 -9.98
N PRO A 18 4.30 8.48 -10.31
CA PRO A 18 4.71 9.21 -11.52
C PRO A 18 6.19 9.59 -11.51
N TYR A 19 6.78 9.83 -10.35
CA TYR A 19 8.15 10.34 -10.21
C TYR A 19 9.22 9.25 -10.16
N THR A 20 8.84 8.01 -9.85
CA THR A 20 9.75 6.87 -9.74
C THR A 20 9.35 5.71 -10.63
N ASP A 21 8.24 5.06 -10.35
CA ASP A 21 7.82 3.82 -11.02
C ASP A 21 7.54 4.03 -12.50
N ALA A 22 6.78 5.07 -12.84
CA ALA A 22 6.43 5.35 -14.22
C ALA A 22 7.67 5.64 -15.08
N ILE A 23 8.62 6.41 -14.54
CA ILE A 23 9.89 6.71 -15.20
C ILE A 23 10.72 5.44 -15.39
N GLN A 24 10.80 4.58 -14.37
CA GLN A 24 11.53 3.31 -14.47
C GLN A 24 10.90 2.33 -15.45
N ILE A 25 9.55 2.24 -15.48
CA ILE A 25 8.84 1.40 -16.44
C ILE A 25 9.17 1.84 -17.87
N VAL A 26 9.08 3.14 -18.14
CA VAL A 26 9.34 3.71 -19.47
C VAL A 26 10.83 3.58 -19.84
N GLY A 27 11.74 3.81 -18.90
CA GLY A 27 13.17 3.72 -19.11
C GLY A 27 13.69 2.32 -19.47
N ARG A 28 12.90 1.26 -19.25
CA ARG A 28 13.25 -0.11 -19.66
C ARG A 28 13.10 -0.35 -21.16
N PHE A 29 12.42 0.52 -21.88
CA PHE A 29 12.21 0.41 -23.32
C PHE A 29 13.36 1.09 -24.08
N ARG A 30 14.40 0.32 -24.44
CA ARG A 30 15.64 0.81 -25.09
C ARG A 30 15.42 1.58 -26.39
N ASN A 31 14.35 1.26 -27.12
CA ASN A 31 14.01 1.91 -28.39
C ASN A 31 13.09 3.12 -28.24
N GLY A 32 12.92 3.60 -27.00
CA GLY A 32 11.98 4.67 -26.69
C GLY A 32 10.52 4.18 -26.67
N VAL A 33 9.64 5.06 -26.21
CA VAL A 33 8.20 4.85 -26.16
C VAL A 33 7.50 5.98 -26.89
N SER A 34 6.69 5.66 -27.89
CA SER A 34 5.97 6.66 -28.68
C SER A 34 4.75 7.21 -27.95
N SER A 35 4.11 6.41 -27.12
CA SER A 35 2.96 6.82 -26.31
C SER A 35 2.74 5.87 -25.14
N ILE A 36 2.14 6.42 -24.09
CA ILE A 36 1.76 5.70 -22.87
C ILE A 36 0.28 5.94 -22.65
N THR A 37 -0.46 4.86 -22.39
CA THR A 37 -1.82 4.96 -21.88
C THR A 37 -1.85 4.49 -20.46
N TYR A 38 -2.21 5.37 -19.54
CA TYR A 38 -2.38 5.03 -18.14
C TYR A 38 -3.86 4.95 -17.79
N ILE A 39 -4.31 3.79 -17.36
CA ILE A 39 -5.69 3.53 -16.95
C ILE A 39 -5.67 3.27 -15.45
N SER A 40 -6.33 4.11 -14.69
CA SER A 40 -6.41 4.02 -13.24
C SER A 40 -7.81 4.37 -12.74
N ASN A 41 -8.18 3.81 -11.61
CA ASN A 41 -9.26 4.33 -10.80
C ASN A 41 -8.70 5.09 -9.59
N THR A 42 -9.58 5.84 -8.91
CA THR A 42 -9.26 6.61 -7.72
C THR A 42 -10.20 6.23 -6.59
N LYS A 43 -9.77 6.42 -5.33
CA LYS A 43 -10.53 5.98 -4.15
C LYS A 43 -10.54 7.07 -3.08
N LYS A 44 -11.66 7.78 -2.97
CA LYS A 44 -11.86 8.90 -2.02
C LYS A 44 -11.61 8.57 -0.54
N GLY A 45 -11.59 7.30 -0.18
CA GLY A 45 -11.31 6.87 1.20
C GLY A 45 -9.84 6.65 1.54
N LEU A 46 -8.92 6.90 0.60
CA LEU A 46 -7.50 6.80 0.89
C LEU A 46 -7.08 7.91 1.86
N PRO A 47 -6.24 7.58 2.87
CA PRO A 47 -5.74 8.59 3.79
C PRO A 47 -4.85 9.57 3.05
N GLN A 48 -5.09 10.86 3.28
CA GLN A 48 -4.20 11.93 2.80
C GLN A 48 -3.33 12.37 3.97
N ARG A 49 -2.03 12.27 3.80
CA ARG A 49 -1.05 12.58 4.85
C ARG A 49 0.12 13.36 4.30
N SER A 50 0.55 14.35 5.05
CA SER A 50 1.81 15.03 4.79
C SER A 50 3.01 14.15 5.15
N LYS A 51 4.17 14.49 4.64
CA LYS A 51 5.43 13.80 4.98
C LYS A 51 5.72 13.87 6.48
N GLU A 52 5.38 14.99 7.11
CA GLU A 52 5.54 15.23 8.54
C GLU A 52 4.62 14.35 9.37
N GLU A 53 3.38 14.18 8.94
CA GLU A 53 2.41 13.29 9.61
C GLU A 53 2.84 11.83 9.53
N ILE A 54 3.35 11.38 8.37
CA ILE A 54 3.86 10.01 8.21
C ILE A 54 5.07 9.78 9.10
N LYS A 55 6.01 10.73 9.15
CA LYS A 55 7.18 10.67 10.05
C LYS A 55 6.75 10.62 11.51
N GLY A 56 5.82 11.50 11.92
CA GLY A 56 5.28 11.50 13.28
C GLY A 56 4.65 10.17 13.65
N TYR A 57 3.87 9.57 12.74
CA TYR A 57 3.29 8.26 12.93
C TYR A 57 4.34 7.15 13.08
N LEU A 58 5.40 7.15 12.27
CA LEU A 58 6.49 6.19 12.38
C LEU A 58 7.24 6.32 13.70
N ILE A 59 7.51 7.55 14.17
CA ILE A 59 8.14 7.80 15.47
C ILE A 59 7.29 7.23 16.60
N CYS A 60 5.99 7.53 16.61
CA CYS A 60 5.06 6.99 17.60
C CYS A 60 5.01 5.46 17.55
N SER A 61 4.92 4.87 16.36
CA SER A 61 4.90 3.42 16.17
C SER A 61 6.19 2.75 16.69
N LYS A 62 7.34 3.39 16.50
CA LYS A 62 8.62 2.95 17.03
C LYS A 62 8.66 2.94 18.56
N GLU A 63 8.16 3.99 19.19
CA GLU A 63 8.13 4.06 20.66
C GLU A 63 7.15 3.04 21.26
N ILE A 64 6.00 2.82 20.62
CA ILE A 64 5.07 1.75 21.00
C ILE A 64 5.75 0.38 20.87
N TYR A 65 6.45 0.14 19.74
CA TYR A 65 7.17 -1.11 19.53
C TYR A 65 8.21 -1.36 20.59
N ARG A 66 9.03 -0.36 20.96
CA ARG A 66 10.02 -0.47 22.03
C ARG A 66 9.40 -0.81 23.38
N THR A 67 8.31 -0.15 23.73
CA THR A 67 7.57 -0.41 24.97
C THR A 67 7.04 -1.83 25.00
N MET A 68 6.39 -2.27 23.93
CA MET A 68 5.87 -3.64 23.82
C MET A 68 6.98 -4.69 23.82
N LYS A 69 8.14 -4.38 23.22
CA LYS A 69 9.31 -5.26 23.25
C LYS A 69 9.84 -5.43 24.68
N ASN A 70 9.87 -4.38 25.47
CA ASN A 70 10.24 -4.46 26.88
C ASN A 70 9.27 -5.38 27.67
N PHE A 71 7.95 -5.26 27.44
CA PHE A 71 6.98 -6.15 28.06
C PHE A 71 7.19 -7.61 27.63
N TYR A 72 7.44 -7.85 26.36
CA TYR A 72 7.76 -9.19 25.85
C TYR A 72 9.00 -9.78 26.53
N ASP A 73 10.05 -8.99 26.66
CA ASP A 73 11.32 -9.45 27.27
C ASP A 73 11.19 -9.69 28.77
N CYS A 74 10.32 -8.96 29.47
CA CYS A 74 10.05 -9.13 30.90
C CYS A 74 8.97 -10.17 31.21
N ALA A 75 8.22 -10.67 30.24
CA ALA A 75 7.16 -11.64 30.48
C ALA A 75 7.73 -12.99 30.97
N THR A 76 7.20 -13.47 32.08
CA THR A 76 7.63 -14.73 32.71
C THR A 76 6.82 -15.95 32.26
N ASP A 77 5.56 -15.75 31.89
CA ASP A 77 4.68 -16.80 31.41
C ASP A 77 4.52 -16.83 29.90
N ARG A 78 4.17 -18.01 29.38
CA ARG A 78 4.05 -18.25 27.94
C ARG A 78 2.89 -17.46 27.31
N ALA A 79 1.75 -17.41 27.98
CA ALA A 79 0.55 -16.75 27.44
C ALA A 79 0.80 -15.25 27.22
N SER A 80 1.41 -14.57 28.22
CA SER A 80 1.82 -13.16 28.09
C SER A 80 2.83 -12.96 26.96
N ARG A 81 3.82 -13.85 26.84
CA ARG A 81 4.80 -13.77 25.73
C ARG A 81 4.15 -13.90 24.38
N ASP A 82 3.24 -14.85 24.20
CA ASP A 82 2.56 -15.06 22.92
C ASP A 82 1.65 -13.85 22.58
N ALA A 83 0.96 -13.27 23.58
CA ALA A 83 0.17 -12.06 23.39
C ALA A 83 1.03 -10.85 22.97
N TYR A 84 2.15 -10.61 23.65
CA TYR A 84 3.06 -9.50 23.28
C TYR A 84 3.72 -9.72 21.93
N ARG A 85 4.05 -10.95 21.56
CA ARG A 85 4.57 -11.29 20.23
C ARG A 85 3.55 -10.93 19.15
N ALA A 86 2.30 -11.36 19.30
CA ALA A 86 1.23 -11.04 18.37
C ALA A 86 1.02 -9.52 18.24
N ALA A 87 1.08 -8.80 19.36
CA ALA A 87 1.01 -7.35 19.36
C ALA A 87 2.18 -6.71 18.60
N LEU A 88 3.43 -7.15 18.83
CA LEU A 88 4.62 -6.65 18.11
C LEU A 88 4.52 -6.90 16.60
N GLU A 89 4.08 -8.10 16.19
CA GLU A 89 3.93 -8.47 14.79
C GLU A 89 2.85 -7.63 14.08
N SER A 90 1.84 -7.16 14.82
CA SER A 90 0.77 -6.31 14.28
C SER A 90 1.18 -4.83 14.10
N LEU A 91 2.24 -4.39 14.77
CA LEU A 91 2.67 -2.98 14.69
C LEU A 91 3.30 -2.68 13.32
N PRO A 92 2.96 -1.55 12.69
CA PRO A 92 3.55 -1.15 11.41
C PRO A 92 5.08 -1.07 11.46
N PHE A 93 5.65 -0.61 12.58
CA PHE A 93 7.10 -0.50 12.75
C PHE A 93 7.83 -1.85 12.68
N ASN A 94 7.15 -2.96 12.97
CA ASN A 94 7.76 -4.30 12.82
C ASN A 94 8.22 -4.59 11.39
N ARG A 95 7.51 -4.07 10.39
CA ARG A 95 7.88 -4.20 8.97
C ARG A 95 9.11 -3.36 8.58
N MET A 96 9.47 -2.39 9.44
CA MET A 96 10.63 -1.51 9.25
C MET A 96 11.92 -2.08 9.84
N LEU A 97 11.88 -3.31 10.34
CA LEU A 97 13.04 -3.98 10.92
C LEU A 97 13.60 -5.04 9.96
N ASP A 98 14.92 -5.17 9.99
CA ASP A 98 15.61 -6.28 9.33
C ASP A 98 15.51 -7.58 10.15
N ARG A 99 16.05 -8.67 9.62
CA ARG A 99 16.06 -9.99 10.31
C ARG A 99 16.81 -10.00 11.66
N ASN A 100 17.63 -8.99 11.90
CA ASN A 100 18.41 -8.83 13.14
C ASN A 100 17.72 -7.86 14.12
N GLY A 101 16.51 -7.37 13.80
CA GLY A 101 15.77 -6.40 14.60
C GLY A 101 16.33 -4.98 14.54
N ARG A 102 17.14 -4.65 13.54
CA ARG A 102 17.65 -3.29 13.28
C ARG A 102 16.77 -2.56 12.28
N GLU A 103 16.75 -1.24 12.39
CA GLU A 103 16.01 -0.39 11.44
C GLU A 103 16.51 -0.59 10.01
N ASN A 104 15.59 -0.93 9.13
CA ASN A 104 15.81 -1.06 7.70
C ASN A 104 15.37 0.24 7.02
N TRP A 105 16.31 1.12 6.73
CA TRP A 105 16.05 2.43 6.12
C TRP A 105 15.34 2.32 4.77
N PHE A 106 15.66 1.30 3.98
CA PHE A 106 14.97 1.05 2.72
C PHE A 106 13.49 0.72 2.91
N ALA A 107 13.16 -0.08 3.93
CA ALA A 107 11.76 -0.38 4.25
C ALA A 107 11.02 0.85 4.80
N ILE A 108 11.71 1.73 5.53
CA ILE A 108 11.16 3.00 6.03
C ILE A 108 10.87 3.95 4.86
N ASP A 109 11.81 4.13 3.94
CA ASP A 109 11.63 4.99 2.77
C ASP A 109 10.51 4.47 1.87
N ASN A 110 10.48 3.17 1.56
CA ASN A 110 9.39 2.58 0.78
C ASN A 110 8.02 2.79 1.44
N TYR A 111 7.92 2.61 2.76
CA TYR A 111 6.66 2.86 3.46
C TYR A 111 6.23 4.33 3.35
N MET A 112 7.18 5.26 3.48
CA MET A 112 6.89 6.68 3.34
C MET A 112 6.39 7.01 1.92
N ASP A 113 7.03 6.46 0.91
CA ASP A 113 6.66 6.68 -0.49
C ASP A 113 5.29 6.06 -0.81
N GLU A 114 5.01 4.84 -0.32
CA GLU A 114 3.69 4.21 -0.44
C GLU A 114 2.57 5.05 0.21
N GLU A 115 2.80 5.59 1.41
CA GLU A 115 1.82 6.44 2.09
C GLU A 115 1.63 7.79 1.39
N LEU A 116 2.70 8.41 0.89
CA LEU A 116 2.63 9.65 0.11
C LEU A 116 1.93 9.44 -1.23
N MET A 117 2.18 8.32 -1.89
CA MET A 117 1.56 7.98 -3.16
C MET A 117 0.03 7.90 -3.06
N LYS A 118 -0.53 7.50 -1.92
CA LYS A 118 -1.99 7.48 -1.68
C LYS A 118 -2.64 8.85 -1.88
N ASN A 119 -1.90 9.95 -1.66
CA ASN A 119 -2.39 11.30 -1.90
C ASN A 119 -2.71 11.57 -3.38
N TYR A 120 -2.02 10.91 -4.30
CA TYR A 120 -2.28 11.08 -5.74
C TYR A 120 -3.55 10.34 -6.17
N PHE A 121 -3.81 9.19 -5.57
CA PHE A 121 -4.93 8.32 -5.94
C PHE A 121 -6.24 8.61 -5.21
N TYR A 122 -6.30 9.69 -4.45
CA TYR A 122 -7.51 10.10 -3.75
C TYR A 122 -8.63 10.52 -4.71
N ASP A 123 -8.30 11.29 -5.75
CA ASP A 123 -9.21 11.73 -6.80
C ASP A 123 -8.50 11.87 -8.16
N GLU A 124 -9.30 11.96 -9.23
CA GLU A 124 -8.78 12.03 -10.60
C GLU A 124 -7.93 13.27 -10.83
N ASN A 125 -8.29 14.41 -10.25
CA ASN A 125 -7.58 15.67 -10.43
C ASN A 125 -6.20 15.63 -9.73
N SER A 126 -6.12 15.04 -8.55
CA SER A 126 -4.86 14.84 -7.84
C SER A 126 -3.92 13.92 -8.60
N LEU A 127 -4.45 12.83 -9.16
CA LEU A 127 -3.68 11.91 -9.99
C LEU A 127 -3.19 12.58 -11.28
N TYR A 128 -4.07 13.29 -11.98
CA TYR A 128 -3.70 14.03 -13.18
C TYR A 128 -2.58 15.04 -12.89
N LYS A 129 -2.74 15.85 -11.85
CA LYS A 129 -1.74 16.86 -11.45
C LYS A 129 -0.39 16.24 -11.08
N ALA A 130 -0.38 15.08 -10.44
CA ALA A 130 0.86 14.39 -10.10
C ALA A 130 1.65 14.00 -11.36
N TYR A 131 0.97 13.49 -12.39
CA TYR A 131 1.60 13.18 -13.67
C TYR A 131 1.95 14.45 -14.49
N ASP A 132 1.10 15.48 -14.48
CA ASP A 132 1.32 16.73 -15.20
C ASP A 132 2.49 17.55 -14.64
N ASN A 133 2.71 17.47 -13.32
CA ASN A 133 3.86 18.09 -12.66
C ASN A 133 5.17 17.30 -12.81
N CYS A 134 5.12 16.12 -13.42
CA CYS A 134 6.31 15.32 -13.68
C CYS A 134 6.92 15.74 -15.02
N ASP A 135 8.06 16.41 -15.01
CA ASP A 135 8.73 16.92 -16.22
C ASP A 135 9.10 15.82 -17.24
N SER A 136 8.97 14.55 -16.87
CA SER A 136 9.27 13.42 -17.75
C SER A 136 8.14 13.07 -18.73
N PHE A 137 6.95 13.64 -18.56
CA PHE A 137 5.77 13.30 -19.34
C PHE A 137 5.06 14.55 -19.87
N ILE A 138 4.50 14.42 -21.07
CA ILE A 138 3.48 15.34 -21.59
C ILE A 138 2.14 14.63 -21.42
N VAL A 139 1.27 15.18 -20.59
CA VAL A 139 0.06 14.48 -20.14
C VAL A 139 -1.19 15.05 -20.80
N TYR A 140 -2.03 14.17 -21.32
CA TYR A 140 -3.34 14.51 -21.83
C TYR A 140 -4.39 13.76 -21.00
N HIS A 141 -5.26 14.50 -20.33
CA HIS A 141 -6.36 13.91 -19.58
C HIS A 141 -7.53 13.58 -20.51
N ALA A 142 -7.78 12.30 -20.72
CA ALA A 142 -9.00 11.82 -21.36
C ALA A 142 -9.97 11.38 -20.26
N GLY A 143 -11.06 12.13 -20.08
CA GLY A 143 -12.14 11.70 -19.19
C GLY A 143 -12.66 10.34 -19.66
N TYR A 144 -12.65 9.34 -18.78
CA TYR A 144 -13.11 8.00 -19.11
C TYR A 144 -14.34 7.64 -18.30
N TYR A 145 -15.42 7.28 -18.99
CA TYR A 145 -16.61 6.73 -18.36
C TYR A 145 -16.42 5.23 -18.17
N CYS A 146 -16.36 4.78 -16.90
CA CYS A 146 -16.37 3.36 -16.61
C CYS A 146 -17.78 2.80 -16.80
N PRO A 147 -18.00 1.85 -17.74
CA PRO A 147 -19.33 1.28 -18.00
C PRO A 147 -19.83 0.38 -16.84
N LEU A 148 -18.96 0.03 -15.89
CA LEU A 148 -19.36 -0.74 -14.72
C LEU A 148 -19.94 0.21 -13.67
N GLY A 149 -21.27 0.17 -13.49
CA GLY A 149 -21.94 0.94 -12.44
C GLY A 149 -21.44 0.55 -11.04
N ASP A 150 -21.56 1.48 -10.08
CA ASP A 150 -21.15 1.26 -8.68
C ASP A 150 -21.72 -0.02 -8.06
N SER A 151 -22.91 -0.44 -8.47
CA SER A 151 -23.55 -1.69 -8.02
C SER A 151 -22.78 -2.95 -8.44
N GLU A 152 -22.20 -2.98 -9.63
CA GLU A 152 -21.40 -4.13 -10.09
C GLU A 152 -20.02 -4.15 -9.44
N ARG A 153 -19.43 -2.97 -9.20
CA ARG A 153 -18.21 -2.85 -8.44
C ARG A 153 -18.39 -3.38 -7.03
N LEU A 154 -19.43 -2.94 -6.32
CA LEU A 154 -19.78 -3.40 -4.97
C LEU A 154 -20.04 -4.91 -4.93
N LYS A 155 -20.70 -5.46 -5.94
CA LYS A 155 -20.89 -6.92 -6.05
C LYS A 155 -19.57 -7.67 -6.17
N ARG A 156 -18.63 -7.17 -6.94
CA ARG A 156 -17.28 -7.76 -7.09
C ARG A 156 -16.47 -7.65 -5.81
N GLU A 157 -16.51 -6.52 -5.12
CA GLU A 157 -15.87 -6.32 -3.82
C GLU A 157 -16.42 -7.31 -2.79
N ASN A 158 -17.73 -7.39 -2.64
CA ASN A 158 -18.38 -8.32 -1.72
C ASN A 158 -18.05 -9.78 -2.03
N LYS A 159 -17.98 -10.16 -3.31
CA LYS A 159 -17.57 -11.51 -3.72
C LYS A 159 -16.12 -11.80 -3.37
N SER A 160 -15.23 -10.83 -3.59
CA SER A 160 -13.80 -10.96 -3.25
C SER A 160 -13.60 -11.09 -1.73
N GLN A 161 -14.31 -10.27 -0.94
CA GLN A 161 -14.27 -10.36 0.52
C GLN A 161 -14.80 -11.69 1.03
N SER A 162 -15.94 -12.16 0.51
CA SER A 162 -16.50 -13.48 0.86
C SER A 162 -15.52 -14.63 0.56
N ILE A 163 -14.77 -14.56 -0.53
CA ILE A 163 -13.73 -15.57 -0.86
C ILE A 163 -12.58 -15.52 0.15
N LYS A 164 -12.12 -14.33 0.52
CA LYS A 164 -11.07 -14.15 1.53
C LYS A 164 -11.51 -14.70 2.89
N ASP A 165 -12.73 -14.42 3.30
CA ASP A 165 -13.28 -14.87 4.58
C ASP A 165 -13.44 -16.40 4.62
N LYS A 166 -13.91 -17.00 3.53
CA LYS A 166 -13.96 -18.47 3.39
C LYS A 166 -12.56 -19.10 3.48
N ARG A 167 -11.55 -18.50 2.84
CA ARG A 167 -10.17 -19.01 2.93
C ARG A 167 -9.62 -18.93 4.34
N LYS A 168 -9.86 -17.84 5.07
CA LYS A 168 -9.46 -17.69 6.47
C LYS A 168 -10.12 -18.75 7.35
N GLU A 169 -11.42 -19.01 7.13
CA GLU A 169 -12.14 -20.01 7.89
C GLU A 169 -11.62 -21.42 7.62
N ILE A 170 -11.31 -21.78 6.38
CA ILE A 170 -10.69 -23.07 6.03
C ILE A 170 -9.34 -23.23 6.72
N VAL A 171 -8.49 -22.21 6.70
CA VAL A 171 -7.19 -22.26 7.39
C VAL A 171 -7.38 -22.48 8.89
N ARG A 172 -8.29 -21.72 9.51
CA ARG A 172 -8.60 -21.89 10.93
C ARG A 172 -9.07 -23.30 11.27
N GLN A 173 -9.95 -23.88 10.43
CA GLN A 173 -10.40 -25.26 10.63
C GLN A 173 -9.29 -26.30 10.49
N LEU A 174 -8.37 -26.10 9.54
CA LEU A 174 -7.20 -26.96 9.38
C LEU A 174 -6.25 -26.89 10.58
N GLU A 175 -6.04 -25.69 11.12
CA GLU A 175 -5.23 -25.47 12.33
C GLU A 175 -5.83 -26.12 13.59
N MET A 176 -7.15 -26.28 13.63
CA MET A 176 -7.85 -26.99 14.73
C MET A 176 -7.79 -28.51 14.64
N LEU A 177 -7.51 -29.06 13.45
CA LEU A 177 -7.46 -30.49 13.17
C LEU A 177 -6.03 -31.09 13.28
N GLY A 178 -5.00 -30.25 13.37
CA GLY A 178 -3.59 -30.64 13.50
C GLY A 178 -3.05 -30.41 14.89
#